data_4e95715776cae95c1cff585c7d494c9e
#
_entry.id   4e95715776cae95c1cff585c7d494c9e
#
_cell.length_a   1.000
_cell.length_b   1.000
_cell.length_c   1.000
_cell.angle_alpha   90.00
_cell.angle_beta   90.00
_cell.angle_gamma   90.00
#
_symmetry.space_group_name_H-M   'P 1'
#
loop_
_entity.id
_entity.type
_entity.pdbx_description
1 polymer ?
#
loop_
_entity_poly.entity_id
_entity_poly.type
_entity_poly.pdbx_seq_one_letter_code
_entity_poly.pdbx_strand_id
1 'polypeptide(L)'
;MEKQEKQAIEILHMMCGNNGCVISDSGGKDSSVLKHIALKTKNMYGLEYKIRHNHTTVDAPETVYFIRKEKQKYEAMGIPYEIFYPAETMWQLIVRHGTPPTRKMRYCCKDLKENTGIGEKLVTGVRKAESRNRKENQGIVTITNPRKELLSKIEENENFQLTDRGGWLF
;
A
#
# COMPACT_ATOMS: atom_id res chain seq x y z
N MET A 1 -17.47 -9.58 -16.24
CA MET A 1 -16.46 -9.34 -15.19
C MET A 1 -15.59 -10.57 -15.07
N GLU A 2 -14.30 -10.45 -15.23
CA GLU A 2 -13.36 -11.59 -15.18
C GLU A 2 -13.32 -12.19 -13.77
N LYS A 3 -13.07 -13.50 -13.68
CA LYS A 3 -13.02 -14.23 -12.41
C LYS A 3 -12.04 -13.61 -11.41
N GLN A 4 -10.89 -13.13 -11.90
CA GLN A 4 -9.85 -12.49 -11.10
C GLN A 4 -10.30 -11.14 -10.51
N GLU A 5 -11.08 -10.36 -11.27
CA GLU A 5 -11.61 -9.08 -10.79
C GLU A 5 -12.62 -9.28 -9.66
N LYS A 6 -13.53 -10.24 -9.81
CA LYS A 6 -14.48 -10.61 -8.75
C LYS A 6 -13.76 -11.02 -7.46
N GLN A 7 -12.78 -11.90 -7.61
CA GLN A 7 -11.98 -12.37 -6.48
C GLN A 7 -11.24 -11.20 -5.78
N ALA A 8 -10.68 -10.26 -6.55
CA ALA A 8 -9.98 -9.10 -5.98
C ALA A 8 -10.95 -8.17 -5.21
N ILE A 9 -12.16 -7.97 -5.72
CA ILE A 9 -13.22 -7.19 -5.06
C ILE A 9 -13.63 -7.86 -3.75
N GLU A 10 -13.86 -9.19 -3.75
CA GLU A 10 -14.24 -9.95 -2.56
C GLU A 10 -13.15 -9.91 -1.48
N ILE A 11 -11.88 -10.11 -1.87
CA ILE A 11 -10.73 -10.00 -0.95
C ILE A 11 -10.67 -8.60 -0.35
N LEU A 12 -10.79 -7.56 -1.17
CA LEU A 12 -10.72 -6.18 -0.69
C LEU A 12 -11.86 -5.87 0.28
N HIS A 13 -13.07 -6.29 -0.03
CA HIS A 13 -14.23 -6.15 0.85
C HIS A 13 -14.03 -6.88 2.19
N MET A 14 -13.58 -8.14 2.14
CA MET A 14 -13.33 -8.95 3.33
C MET A 14 -12.25 -8.35 4.23
N MET A 15 -11.14 -7.89 3.64
CA MET A 15 -9.99 -7.40 4.40
C MET A 15 -10.17 -5.99 4.96
N CYS A 16 -10.83 -5.11 4.23
CA CYS A 16 -11.03 -3.73 4.66
C CYS A 16 -12.26 -3.58 5.56
N GLY A 17 -13.33 -4.33 5.28
CA GLY A 17 -14.55 -4.36 6.09
C GLY A 17 -15.08 -2.97 6.43
N ASN A 18 -15.71 -2.84 7.61
CA ASN A 18 -16.29 -1.58 8.08
C ASN A 18 -15.24 -0.56 8.61
N ASN A 19 -14.00 -0.99 8.83
CA ASN A 19 -12.97 -0.13 9.42
C ASN A 19 -12.18 0.65 8.36
N GLY A 20 -12.51 0.46 7.09
CA GLY A 20 -11.83 1.11 5.98
C GLY A 20 -10.38 0.66 5.77
N CYS A 21 -9.76 1.19 4.73
CA CYS A 21 -8.37 0.93 4.41
C CYS A 21 -7.71 2.10 3.66
N VAL A 22 -6.40 2.02 3.52
CA VAL A 22 -5.59 2.97 2.76
C VAL A 22 -5.12 2.29 1.48
N ILE A 23 -5.49 2.86 0.34
CA ILE A 23 -5.03 2.40 -0.97
C ILE A 23 -3.73 3.14 -1.32
N SER A 24 -2.64 2.41 -1.47
CA SER A 24 -1.36 2.99 -1.86
C SER A 24 -1.32 3.30 -3.35
N ASP A 25 -1.05 4.55 -3.69
CA ASP A 25 -0.90 5.00 -5.08
C ASP A 25 0.55 5.37 -5.39
N SER A 26 1.20 4.59 -6.25
CA SER A 26 2.54 4.89 -6.75
C SER A 26 2.55 5.73 -8.04
N GLY A 27 1.38 6.09 -8.57
CA GLY A 27 1.24 6.71 -9.89
C GLY A 27 1.44 5.74 -11.06
N GLY A 28 1.67 4.44 -10.80
CA GLY A 28 1.89 3.43 -11.81
C GLY A 28 0.60 2.73 -12.25
N LYS A 29 0.73 1.88 -13.28
CA LYS A 29 -0.40 1.12 -13.84
C LYS A 29 -1.07 0.20 -12.82
N ASP A 30 -0.29 -0.46 -11.98
CA ASP A 30 -0.81 -1.44 -11.03
C ASP A 30 -1.58 -0.76 -9.90
N SER A 31 -1.12 0.38 -9.41
CA SER A 31 -1.89 1.21 -8.46
C SER A 31 -3.15 1.79 -9.09
N SER A 32 -3.14 2.10 -10.39
CA SER A 32 -4.34 2.57 -11.10
C SER A 32 -5.40 1.47 -11.20
N VAL A 33 -5.00 0.23 -11.46
CA VAL A 33 -5.91 -0.93 -11.43
C VAL A 33 -6.47 -1.14 -10.03
N LEU A 34 -5.62 -1.05 -9.00
CA LEU A 34 -6.05 -1.18 -7.61
C LEU A 34 -7.08 -0.11 -7.22
N LYS A 35 -6.86 1.15 -7.60
CA LYS A 35 -7.82 2.24 -7.38
C LYS A 35 -9.16 1.97 -8.07
N HIS A 36 -9.13 1.40 -9.28
CA HIS A 36 -10.33 1.03 -10.01
C HIS A 36 -11.12 -0.09 -9.30
N ILE A 37 -10.43 -1.13 -8.81
CA ILE A 37 -11.04 -2.20 -8.02
C ILE A 37 -11.64 -1.63 -6.72
N ALA A 38 -10.92 -0.75 -6.01
CA ALA A 38 -11.41 -0.11 -4.79
C ALA A 38 -12.69 0.71 -5.05
N LEU A 39 -12.73 1.46 -6.15
CA LEU A 39 -13.93 2.20 -6.55
C LEU A 39 -15.11 1.27 -6.84
N LYS A 40 -14.89 0.16 -7.56
CA LYS A 40 -15.93 -0.85 -7.78
C LYS A 40 -16.41 -1.48 -6.47
N THR A 41 -15.49 -1.79 -5.55
CA THR A 41 -15.84 -2.34 -4.25
C THR A 41 -16.66 -1.34 -3.41
N LYS A 42 -16.31 -0.05 -3.45
CA LYS A 42 -17.11 1.01 -2.82
C LYS A 42 -18.53 1.04 -3.38
N ASN A 43 -18.67 0.99 -4.70
CA ASN A 43 -19.98 1.05 -5.36
C ASN A 43 -20.85 -0.20 -5.09
N MET A 44 -20.22 -1.38 -4.90
CA MET A 44 -20.93 -2.64 -4.67
C MET A 44 -21.26 -2.91 -3.20
N TYR A 45 -20.33 -2.57 -2.31
CA TYR A 45 -20.38 -2.97 -0.89
C TYR A 45 -20.28 -1.79 0.07
N GLY A 46 -20.22 -0.53 -0.41
CA GLY A 46 -20.08 0.64 0.46
C GLY A 46 -18.72 0.77 1.13
N LEU A 47 -17.65 0.19 0.55
CA LEU A 47 -16.32 0.23 1.14
C LEU A 47 -15.85 1.67 1.39
N GLU A 48 -15.48 1.98 2.63
CA GLU A 48 -14.81 3.23 2.96
C GLU A 48 -13.29 3.07 2.81
N TYR A 49 -12.66 3.98 2.08
CA TYR A 49 -11.20 3.98 1.89
C TYR A 49 -10.68 5.38 1.59
N LYS A 50 -9.41 5.57 1.86
CA LYS A 50 -8.65 6.74 1.41
C LYS A 50 -7.49 6.30 0.52
N ILE A 51 -7.05 7.20 -0.36
CA ILE A 51 -5.90 6.97 -1.21
C ILE A 51 -4.71 7.73 -0.64
N ARG A 52 -3.52 7.12 -0.64
CA ARG A 52 -2.29 7.78 -0.22
C ARG A 52 -1.19 7.59 -1.24
N HIS A 53 -0.60 8.71 -1.65
CA HIS A 53 0.63 8.75 -2.42
C HIS A 53 1.79 9.19 -1.54
N ASN A 54 2.87 8.42 -1.52
CA ASN A 54 4.10 8.79 -0.82
C ASN A 54 5.04 9.50 -1.79
N HIS A 55 5.18 10.81 -1.64
CA HIS A 55 6.09 11.63 -2.45
C HIS A 55 7.53 11.31 -2.10
N THR A 56 8.33 10.90 -3.09
CA THR A 56 9.73 10.48 -2.86
C THR A 56 10.74 11.63 -2.95
N THR A 57 10.28 12.83 -3.31
CA THR A 57 11.09 14.04 -3.55
C THR A 57 12.04 13.98 -4.76
N VAL A 58 12.08 12.83 -5.44
CA VAL A 58 12.82 12.59 -6.69
C VAL A 58 11.93 12.01 -7.80
N ASP A 59 10.62 12.12 -7.61
CA ASP A 59 9.65 11.69 -8.62
C ASP A 59 9.78 12.59 -9.87
N ALA A 60 9.60 11.97 -11.04
CA ALA A 60 9.58 12.71 -12.29
C ALA A 60 8.44 13.75 -12.29
N PRO A 61 8.64 14.94 -12.88
CA PRO A 61 7.62 16.00 -12.92
C PRO A 61 6.27 15.50 -13.45
N GLU A 62 6.28 14.65 -14.46
CA GLU A 62 5.09 14.05 -15.05
C GLU A 62 4.29 13.23 -14.02
N THR A 63 4.99 12.47 -13.17
CA THR A 63 4.37 11.70 -12.09
C THR A 63 3.72 12.65 -11.08
N VAL A 64 4.40 13.73 -10.70
CA VAL A 64 3.87 14.72 -9.76
C VAL A 64 2.60 15.40 -10.32
N TYR A 65 2.62 15.80 -11.59
CA TYR A 65 1.44 16.36 -12.25
C TYR A 65 0.29 15.35 -12.34
N PHE A 66 0.59 14.12 -12.72
CA PHE A 66 -0.40 13.04 -12.76
C PHE A 66 -1.07 12.81 -11.40
N ILE A 67 -0.29 12.70 -10.32
CA ILE A 67 -0.80 12.50 -8.96
C ILE A 67 -1.68 13.67 -8.51
N ARG A 68 -1.28 14.91 -8.79
CA ARG A 68 -2.12 16.09 -8.47
C ARG A 68 -3.47 16.07 -9.20
N LYS A 69 -3.47 15.67 -10.47
CA LYS A 69 -4.69 15.51 -11.25
C LYS A 69 -5.58 14.38 -10.73
N GLU A 70 -4.98 13.23 -10.40
CA GLU A 70 -5.70 12.11 -9.79
C GLU A 70 -6.30 12.51 -8.44
N LYS A 71 -5.55 13.25 -7.61
CA LYS A 71 -6.07 13.78 -6.35
C LYS A 71 -7.36 14.58 -6.57
N GLN A 72 -7.33 15.57 -7.43
CA GLN A 72 -8.52 16.38 -7.74
C GLN A 72 -9.71 15.54 -8.21
N LYS A 73 -9.44 14.53 -9.06
CA LYS A 73 -10.45 13.64 -9.59
C LYS A 73 -11.11 12.79 -8.49
N TYR A 74 -10.33 12.18 -7.60
CA TYR A 74 -10.86 11.33 -6.54
C TYR A 74 -11.54 12.14 -5.43
N GLU A 75 -11.02 13.30 -5.08
CA GLU A 75 -11.66 14.23 -4.14
C GLU A 75 -13.02 14.73 -4.66
N ALA A 76 -13.14 15.00 -5.96
CA ALA A 76 -14.42 15.32 -6.59
C ALA A 76 -15.43 14.17 -6.52
N MET A 77 -14.98 12.92 -6.38
CA MET A 77 -15.82 11.74 -6.16
C MET A 77 -16.12 11.48 -4.66
N GLY A 78 -15.69 12.37 -3.77
CA GLY A 78 -15.84 12.20 -2.33
C GLY A 78 -14.91 11.16 -1.71
N ILE A 79 -13.79 10.85 -2.37
CA ILE A 79 -12.80 9.90 -1.87
C ILE A 79 -11.58 10.69 -1.38
N PRO A 80 -11.22 10.60 -0.08
CA PRO A 80 -10.06 11.31 0.46
C PRO A 80 -8.76 10.86 -0.23
N TYR A 81 -7.95 11.82 -0.65
CA TYR A 81 -6.67 11.56 -1.30
C TYR A 81 -5.55 12.35 -0.62
N GLU A 82 -4.64 11.66 0.04
CA GLU A 82 -3.52 12.22 0.76
C GLU A 82 -2.24 12.14 -0.07
N ILE A 83 -1.46 13.24 -0.12
CA ILE A 83 -0.07 13.20 -0.58
C ILE A 83 0.81 13.35 0.67
N PHE A 84 1.51 12.29 1.01
CA PHE A 84 2.44 12.29 2.12
C PHE A 84 3.80 12.79 1.67
N TYR A 85 4.30 13.81 2.33
CA TYR A 85 5.64 14.35 2.14
C TYR A 85 6.55 13.85 3.26
N PRO A 86 7.71 13.24 2.95
CA PRO A 86 8.63 12.78 3.98
C PRO A 86 9.27 13.96 4.71
N ALA A 87 9.70 13.73 5.95
CA ALA A 87 10.38 14.75 6.76
C ALA A 87 11.74 15.16 6.16
N GLU A 88 12.41 14.22 5.50
CA GLU A 88 13.69 14.45 4.82
C GLU A 88 13.57 14.15 3.33
N THR A 89 14.17 14.97 2.51
CA THR A 89 14.27 14.72 1.07
C THR A 89 15.29 13.64 0.75
N MET A 90 15.22 13.04 -0.45
CA MET A 90 16.24 12.09 -0.92
C MET A 90 17.66 12.66 -0.83
N TRP A 91 17.84 13.93 -1.14
CA TRP A 91 19.13 14.59 -1.08
C TRP A 91 19.68 14.72 0.35
N GLN A 92 18.81 15.04 1.31
CA GLN A 92 19.16 15.07 2.73
C GLN A 92 19.53 13.67 3.25
N LEU A 93 18.79 12.64 2.82
CA LEU A 93 19.13 11.26 3.14
C LEU A 93 20.49 10.84 2.59
N ILE A 94 20.83 11.23 1.35
CA ILE A 94 22.15 10.96 0.76
C ILE A 94 23.26 11.61 1.57
N VAL A 95 23.08 12.87 1.97
CA VAL A 95 24.07 13.58 2.80
C VAL A 95 24.21 12.90 4.16
N ARG A 96 23.08 12.52 4.80
CA ARG A 96 23.09 11.84 6.11
C ARG A 96 23.79 10.47 6.07
N HIS A 97 23.58 9.70 5.00
CA HIS A 97 24.19 8.38 4.83
C HIS A 97 25.59 8.40 4.20
N GLY A 98 26.02 9.54 3.68
CA GLY A 98 27.31 9.70 3.00
C GLY A 98 27.44 9.00 1.64
N THR A 99 26.41 8.28 1.21
CA THR A 99 26.40 7.52 -0.06
C THR A 99 25.01 7.49 -0.68
N PRO A 100 24.89 7.52 -2.02
CA PRO A 100 23.62 7.30 -2.69
C PRO A 100 23.02 5.91 -2.37
N PRO A 101 21.69 5.77 -2.41
CA PRO A 101 21.07 4.46 -2.21
C PRO A 101 21.51 3.48 -3.30
N THR A 102 21.76 2.24 -2.88
CA THR A 102 22.12 1.15 -3.78
C THR A 102 21.10 0.03 -3.70
N ARG A 103 21.22 -0.99 -4.56
CA ARG A 103 20.37 -2.16 -4.53
C ARG A 103 20.48 -2.96 -3.20
N LYS A 104 21.63 -2.85 -2.52
CA LYS A 104 21.87 -3.46 -1.21
C LYS A 104 21.46 -2.53 -0.07
N MET A 105 21.78 -1.25 -0.16
CA MET A 105 21.45 -0.23 0.84
C MET A 105 20.22 0.55 0.41
N ARG A 106 19.04 0.05 0.80
CA ARG A 106 17.73 0.57 0.37
C ARG A 106 17.08 1.48 1.41
N TYR A 107 17.87 2.33 2.09
CA TYR A 107 17.34 3.25 3.10
C TYR A 107 16.23 4.16 2.54
N CYS A 108 16.32 4.55 1.27
CA CYS A 108 15.28 5.35 0.62
C CYS A 108 13.90 4.68 0.62
N CYS A 109 13.82 3.35 0.48
CA CYS A 109 12.54 2.65 0.54
C CYS A 109 11.95 2.72 1.95
N LYS A 110 12.78 2.50 2.97
CA LYS A 110 12.37 2.55 4.37
C LYS A 110 11.91 3.95 4.76
N ASP A 111 12.74 4.97 4.50
CA ASP A 111 12.51 6.32 5.00
C ASP A 111 11.43 7.08 4.19
N LEU A 112 11.33 6.86 2.87
CA LEU A 112 10.40 7.60 2.02
C LEU A 112 9.09 6.87 1.74
N LYS A 113 9.03 5.53 1.91
CA LYS A 113 7.84 4.74 1.52
C LYS A 113 7.26 3.88 2.63
N GLU A 114 8.11 3.23 3.45
CA GLU A 114 7.66 2.17 4.37
C GLU A 114 7.27 2.71 5.76
N ASN A 115 7.74 3.89 6.14
CA ASN A 115 7.43 4.50 7.45
C ASN A 115 6.02 5.15 7.51
N THR A 116 5.24 5.06 6.45
CA THR A 116 3.90 5.63 6.40
C THR A 116 2.85 4.55 6.63
N GLY A 117 1.81 4.88 7.39
CA GLY A 117 0.67 3.97 7.59
C GLY A 117 0.85 2.95 8.72
N ILE A 118 1.71 3.24 9.70
CA ILE A 118 1.85 2.40 10.89
C ILE A 118 0.50 2.33 11.63
N GLY A 119 -0.02 1.12 11.79
CA GLY A 119 -1.33 0.86 12.43
C GLY A 119 -2.54 1.00 11.49
N GLU A 120 -2.32 1.26 10.20
CA GLU A 120 -3.38 1.30 9.18
C GLU A 120 -3.37 0.02 8.32
N LYS A 121 -4.54 -0.35 7.80
CA LYS A 121 -4.65 -1.41 6.79
C LYS A 121 -4.24 -0.82 5.42
N LEU A 122 -3.01 -1.08 5.00
CA LEU A 122 -2.47 -0.58 3.73
C LEU A 122 -2.63 -1.62 2.63
N VAL A 123 -3.30 -1.26 1.56
CA VAL A 123 -3.47 -2.10 0.37
C VAL A 123 -2.54 -1.62 -0.73
N THR A 124 -1.73 -2.53 -1.25
CA THR A 124 -0.73 -2.24 -2.30
C THR A 124 -0.96 -3.10 -3.54
N GLY A 125 -0.83 -2.50 -4.72
CA GLY A 125 -0.93 -3.19 -6.01
C GLY A 125 0.38 -3.89 -6.40
N VAL A 126 0.78 -4.91 -5.65
CA VAL A 126 2.03 -5.63 -5.87
C VAL A 126 1.76 -6.93 -6.61
N ARG A 127 2.51 -7.21 -7.68
CA ARG A 127 2.39 -8.47 -8.43
C ARG A 127 3.41 -9.50 -7.96
N LYS A 128 2.96 -10.72 -7.68
CA LYS A 128 3.84 -11.86 -7.32
C LYS A 128 4.90 -12.14 -8.39
N ALA A 129 4.58 -11.89 -9.68
CA ALA A 129 5.49 -12.13 -10.80
C ALA A 129 6.70 -11.18 -10.88
N GLU A 130 6.71 -10.07 -10.11
CA GLU A 130 7.79 -9.07 -10.19
C GLU A 130 9.11 -9.48 -9.52
N SER A 131 9.06 -10.46 -8.61
CA SER A 131 10.26 -10.91 -7.91
C SER A 131 10.05 -12.30 -7.32
N ARG A 132 11.09 -13.16 -7.43
CA ARG A 132 11.10 -14.49 -6.78
C ARG A 132 10.82 -14.38 -5.28
N ASN A 133 11.44 -13.43 -4.63
CA ASN A 133 11.28 -13.20 -3.18
C ASN A 133 9.83 -12.83 -2.82
N ARG A 134 9.12 -12.07 -3.67
CA ARG A 134 7.71 -11.77 -3.47
C ARG A 134 6.82 -12.98 -3.72
N LYS A 135 7.14 -13.79 -4.73
CA LYS A 135 6.39 -15.01 -5.05
C LYS A 135 6.43 -16.02 -3.91
N GLU A 136 7.58 -16.16 -3.25
CA GLU A 136 7.82 -17.16 -2.21
C GLU A 136 7.44 -16.69 -0.81
N ASN A 137 7.57 -15.38 -0.53
CA ASN A 137 7.50 -14.84 0.83
C ASN A 137 6.36 -13.85 1.07
N GLN A 138 5.56 -13.50 0.07
CA GLN A 138 4.50 -12.53 0.22
C GLN A 138 3.14 -13.21 0.09
N GLY A 139 2.42 -13.32 1.21
CA GLY A 139 1.02 -13.69 1.27
C GLY A 139 0.10 -12.58 0.69
N ILE A 140 -1.20 -12.84 0.67
CA ILE A 140 -2.21 -11.83 0.34
C ILE A 140 -2.22 -10.73 1.41
N VAL A 141 -1.99 -11.11 2.65
CA VAL A 141 -1.87 -10.19 3.79
C VAL A 141 -0.49 -10.34 4.41
N THR A 142 0.17 -9.23 4.68
CA THR A 142 1.46 -9.19 5.35
C THR A 142 1.43 -8.13 6.43
N ILE A 143 1.85 -8.47 7.64
CA ILE A 143 2.00 -7.51 8.72
C ILE A 143 3.43 -6.98 8.70
N THR A 144 3.54 -5.67 8.50
CA THR A 144 4.81 -4.96 8.59
C THR A 144 4.91 -4.28 9.95
N ASN A 145 6.03 -4.51 10.66
CA ASN A 145 6.30 -3.96 12.01
C ASN A 145 5.16 -4.25 13.02
N PRO A 146 4.88 -5.53 13.31
CA PRO A 146 3.81 -5.87 14.23
C PRO A 146 4.15 -5.34 15.63
N ARG A 147 3.26 -4.51 16.21
CA ARG A 147 3.29 -4.25 17.64
C ARG A 147 2.81 -5.50 18.36
N LYS A 148 3.40 -5.83 19.52
CA LYS A 148 3.00 -7.01 20.33
C LYS A 148 1.48 -7.08 20.57
N GLU A 149 0.83 -5.93 20.81
CA GLU A 149 -0.61 -5.83 21.00
C GLU A 149 -1.45 -6.18 19.75
N LEU A 150 -0.88 -6.03 18.55
CA LEU A 150 -1.56 -6.42 17.32
C LEU A 150 -1.44 -7.93 17.10
N LEU A 151 -0.29 -8.52 17.46
CA LEU A 151 -0.06 -9.96 17.36
C LEU A 151 -1.01 -10.72 18.28
N SER A 152 -1.20 -10.29 19.54
CA SER A 152 -2.11 -10.98 20.47
C SER A 152 -3.57 -10.97 19.97
N LYS A 153 -4.05 -9.87 19.39
CA LYS A 153 -5.40 -9.78 18.81
C LYS A 153 -5.60 -10.65 17.58
N ILE A 154 -4.54 -10.99 16.90
CA ILE A 154 -4.55 -11.78 15.68
C ILE A 154 -4.45 -13.27 16.00
N GLU A 155 -3.67 -13.64 17.02
CA GLU A 155 -3.59 -14.99 17.55
C GLU A 155 -4.93 -15.50 18.14
N GLU A 156 -5.80 -14.58 18.59
CA GLU A 156 -7.15 -14.90 19.05
C GLU A 156 -8.14 -15.21 17.91
N ASN A 157 -7.76 -14.99 16.65
CA ASN A 157 -8.63 -15.18 15.49
C ASN A 157 -8.25 -16.48 14.77
N GLU A 158 -8.92 -17.56 15.06
CA GLU A 158 -8.63 -18.94 14.59
C GLU A 158 -8.57 -19.12 13.06
N ASN A 159 -8.99 -18.11 12.29
CA ASN A 159 -8.99 -18.14 10.82
C ASN A 159 -7.70 -17.60 10.19
N PHE A 160 -6.68 -17.25 10.98
CA PHE A 160 -5.43 -16.70 10.47
C PHE A 160 -4.24 -17.53 10.97
N GLN A 161 -3.47 -18.09 10.03
CA GLN A 161 -2.20 -18.74 10.35
C GLN A 161 -1.04 -17.82 9.98
N LEU A 162 -0.17 -17.58 10.95
CA LEU A 162 1.09 -16.85 10.75
C LEU A 162 2.06 -17.74 9.98
N THR A 163 2.61 -17.27 8.87
CA THR A 163 3.74 -17.95 8.22
C THR A 163 5.02 -17.64 8.99
N ASP A 164 6.01 -18.53 8.97
CA ASP A 164 7.31 -18.41 9.66
C ASP A 164 8.09 -17.12 9.35
N ARG A 165 7.58 -16.27 8.45
CA ARG A 165 8.18 -14.99 8.03
C ARG A 165 7.24 -13.80 8.15
N GLY A 166 6.22 -13.89 9.00
CA GLY A 166 5.29 -12.78 9.27
C GLY A 166 4.22 -12.51 8.20
N GLY A 167 3.98 -13.47 7.30
CA GLY A 167 2.86 -13.43 6.35
C GLY A 167 1.70 -14.31 6.83
N TRP A 168 0.47 -13.99 6.41
CA TRP A 168 -0.74 -14.76 6.70
C TRP A 168 -1.19 -15.53 5.47
N LEU A 169 -1.58 -16.79 5.67
CA LEU A 169 -2.26 -17.62 4.67
C LEU A 169 -3.73 -17.79 5.11
N PHE A 170 -4.63 -17.64 4.15
CA PHE A 170 -6.03 -18.00 4.27
C PHE A 170 -6.23 -19.43 3.81
#